data_b25ea2d357216fbe3e7ec30589127c10
#
_entry.id   b25ea2d357216fbe3e7ec30589127c10
#
_cell.length_a   1.000
_cell.length_b   1.000
_cell.length_c   1.000
_cell.angle_alpha   90.00
_cell.angle_beta   90.00
_cell.angle_gamma   90.00
#
_symmetry.space_group_name_H-M   'P 1'
#
loop_
_entity.id
_entity.type
_entity.pdbx_description
1 polymer ?
#
loop_
_entity_poly.entity_id
_entity_poly.type
_entity_poly.pdbx_seq_one_letter_code
_entity_poly.pdbx_strand_id
1 'polypeptide(L)'
;MMNVSKLKIIYNNEALVDISFDIVSSLALIGQSGSGKSLTIKALLGMLPKEMQLELEDTFDFELIAGKTVSFVPQNPFTALSPLTKIKKQFFSDRKRVQELFDEVDLSYDLLERFAPELSGGQLQRVVIAIALESKPKLLLLDEPTTALDPDTKQIIIKLLQKLQKKEQFKMLFVTHDIVTAKALCEDVAIIKNGKIIESGKMSEVMKNPQQAYTKILIEANFANREFRI
;
A
#
# COMPACT_ATOMS: atom_id res chain seq x y z
N MET A 1 -9.18 -4.60 15.54
CA MET A 1 -9.81 -3.83 14.44
C MET A 1 -9.25 -2.43 14.53
N MET A 2 -8.80 -1.85 13.43
CA MET A 2 -8.40 -0.44 13.38
C MET A 2 -9.53 0.34 12.74
N ASN A 3 -10.10 1.32 13.43
CA ASN A 3 -11.17 2.16 12.90
C ASN A 3 -10.64 3.59 12.73
N VAL A 4 -10.84 4.16 11.56
CA VAL A 4 -10.71 5.58 11.27
C VAL A 4 -12.12 6.14 11.16
N SER A 5 -12.62 6.73 12.24
CA SER A 5 -13.97 7.30 12.29
C SER A 5 -14.07 8.59 11.48
N LYS A 6 -12.95 9.31 11.35
CA LYS A 6 -12.85 10.51 10.53
C LYS A 6 -11.43 10.70 10.01
N LEU A 7 -11.30 10.86 8.70
CA LEU A 7 -10.09 11.37 8.06
C LEU A 7 -10.52 12.44 7.07
N LYS A 8 -10.32 13.70 7.45
CA LYS A 8 -10.69 14.85 6.62
C LYS A 8 -9.47 15.70 6.34
N ILE A 9 -9.21 15.95 5.05
CA ILE A 9 -8.11 16.76 4.57
C ILE A 9 -8.68 18.00 3.91
N ILE A 10 -8.31 19.17 4.41
CA ILE A 10 -8.82 20.47 3.97
C ILE A 10 -7.67 21.27 3.36
N TYR A 11 -7.93 21.87 2.21
CA TYR A 11 -7.04 22.81 1.54
C TYR A 11 -7.84 23.98 0.98
N ASN A 12 -7.41 25.22 1.25
CA ASN A 12 -8.11 26.46 0.86
C ASN A 12 -9.61 26.45 1.24
N ASN A 13 -9.96 26.01 2.45
CA ASN A 13 -11.32 25.85 2.98
C ASN A 13 -12.20 24.82 2.22
N GLU A 14 -11.62 24.02 1.32
CA GLU A 14 -12.32 22.94 0.64
C GLU A 14 -11.86 21.57 1.17
N ALA A 15 -12.81 20.67 1.42
CA ALA A 15 -12.50 19.29 1.80
C ALA A 15 -12.09 18.49 0.55
N LEU A 16 -10.80 18.15 0.46
CA LEU A 16 -10.27 17.31 -0.62
C LEU A 16 -10.55 15.82 -0.37
N VAL A 17 -10.55 15.42 0.91
CA VAL A 17 -10.86 14.05 1.36
C VAL A 17 -11.70 14.17 2.61
N ASP A 18 -12.77 13.39 2.71
CA ASP A 18 -13.63 13.28 3.89
C ASP A 18 -14.17 11.84 3.94
N ILE A 19 -13.47 10.96 4.68
CA ILE A 19 -13.70 9.51 4.67
C ILE A 19 -13.63 8.92 6.07
N SER A 20 -14.31 7.77 6.23
CA SER A 20 -14.17 6.88 7.37
C SER A 20 -14.04 5.44 6.88
N PHE A 21 -13.26 4.60 7.55
CA PHE A 21 -13.05 3.21 7.16
C PHE A 21 -12.49 2.36 8.31
N ASP A 22 -12.65 1.05 8.15
CA ASP A 22 -12.10 0.05 9.04
C ASP A 22 -11.01 -0.77 8.35
N ILE A 23 -9.97 -1.15 9.11
CA ILE A 23 -8.98 -2.13 8.68
C ILE A 23 -9.03 -3.30 9.66
N VAL A 24 -9.71 -4.38 9.28
CA VAL A 24 -9.79 -5.61 10.11
C VAL A 24 -8.47 -6.38 9.97
N SER A 25 -8.09 -6.74 8.77
CA SER A 25 -6.82 -7.39 8.39
C SER A 25 -6.18 -6.62 7.25
N SER A 26 -6.89 -6.49 6.13
CA SER A 26 -6.45 -5.79 4.94
C SER A 26 -7.61 -5.05 4.28
N LEU A 27 -7.39 -3.79 3.92
CA LEU A 27 -8.34 -2.94 3.22
C LEU A 27 -7.73 -2.47 1.90
N ALA A 28 -8.45 -2.68 0.79
CA ALA A 28 -8.14 -2.03 -0.47
C ALA A 28 -8.90 -0.71 -0.60
N LEU A 29 -8.19 0.39 -0.82
CA LEU A 29 -8.79 1.68 -1.18
C LEU A 29 -8.66 1.88 -2.69
N ILE A 30 -9.78 1.74 -3.41
CA ILE A 30 -9.81 1.71 -4.87
C ILE A 30 -10.51 2.94 -5.42
N GLY A 31 -9.91 3.57 -6.44
CA GLY A 31 -10.49 4.72 -7.14
C GLY A 31 -9.59 5.21 -8.26
N GLN A 32 -10.11 6.09 -9.10
CA GLN A 32 -9.34 6.72 -10.18
C GLN A 32 -8.24 7.66 -9.66
N SER A 33 -7.32 8.07 -10.52
CA SER A 33 -6.34 9.10 -10.20
C SER A 33 -7.04 10.38 -9.73
N GLY A 34 -6.47 11.04 -8.72
CA GLY A 34 -7.07 12.26 -8.14
C GLY A 34 -8.23 12.03 -7.16
N SER A 35 -8.64 10.79 -6.88
CA SER A 35 -9.76 10.52 -5.95
C SER A 35 -9.45 10.74 -4.47
N GLY A 36 -8.17 11.01 -4.09
CA GLY A 36 -7.76 11.24 -2.69
C GLY A 36 -6.91 10.12 -2.07
N LYS A 37 -6.66 9.01 -2.78
CA LYS A 37 -5.95 7.83 -2.26
C LYS A 37 -4.56 8.15 -1.68
N SER A 38 -3.69 8.78 -2.46
CA SER A 38 -2.33 9.11 -2.02
C SER A 38 -2.32 10.20 -0.93
N LEU A 39 -3.33 11.08 -0.89
CA LEU A 39 -3.52 12.00 0.22
C LEU A 39 -3.88 11.28 1.51
N THR A 40 -4.71 10.25 1.43
CA THR A 40 -5.04 9.38 2.59
C THR A 40 -3.79 8.71 3.16
N ILE A 41 -2.91 8.17 2.29
CA ILE A 41 -1.62 7.60 2.73
C ILE A 41 -0.76 8.68 3.40
N LYS A 42 -0.61 9.85 2.79
CA LYS A 42 0.19 10.95 3.36
C LYS A 42 -0.35 11.42 4.71
N ALA A 43 -1.66 11.45 4.88
CA ALA A 43 -2.29 11.79 6.16
C ALA A 43 -1.89 10.80 7.26
N LEU A 44 -2.00 9.49 7.00
CA LEU A 44 -1.64 8.44 7.94
C LEU A 44 -0.13 8.38 8.25
N LEU A 45 0.71 8.88 7.34
CA LEU A 45 2.16 9.00 7.54
C LEU A 45 2.57 10.31 8.23
N GLY A 46 1.64 11.25 8.45
CA GLY A 46 1.99 12.59 8.93
C GLY A 46 2.81 13.42 7.93
N MET A 47 2.64 13.15 6.61
CA MET A 47 3.41 13.74 5.51
C MET A 47 2.58 14.65 4.61
N LEU A 48 1.48 15.20 5.12
CA LEU A 48 0.73 16.21 4.38
C LEU A 48 1.52 17.51 4.24
N PRO A 49 1.37 18.25 3.12
CA PRO A 49 1.86 19.63 3.02
C PRO A 49 1.34 20.48 4.16
N LYS A 50 2.16 21.45 4.61
CA LYS A 50 1.82 22.33 5.77
C LYS A 50 0.58 23.20 5.56
N GLU A 51 0.25 23.45 4.31
CA GLU A 51 -0.93 24.24 3.89
C GLU A 51 -2.23 23.44 4.02
N MET A 52 -2.13 22.11 4.18
CA MET A 52 -3.30 21.23 4.36
C MET A 52 -3.57 21.00 5.84
N GLN A 53 -4.84 21.08 6.21
CA GLN A 53 -5.29 20.76 7.55
C GLN A 53 -5.78 19.31 7.58
N LEU A 54 -5.46 18.58 8.64
CA LEU A 54 -5.90 17.21 8.90
C LEU A 54 -6.78 17.17 10.15
N GLU A 55 -7.99 16.65 9.99
CA GLU A 55 -8.81 16.17 11.09
C GLU A 55 -8.79 14.64 11.06
N LEU A 56 -8.17 14.01 12.04
CA LEU A 56 -8.06 12.56 12.16
C LEU A 56 -8.59 12.11 13.51
N GLU A 57 -9.59 11.24 13.47
CA GLU A 57 -10.14 10.54 14.64
C GLU A 57 -10.04 9.05 14.38
N ASP A 58 -9.34 8.35 15.24
CA ASP A 58 -9.12 6.91 15.14
C ASP A 58 -9.20 6.21 16.49
N THR A 59 -9.31 4.88 16.44
CA THR A 59 -9.32 4.00 17.63
C THR A 59 -8.17 3.01 17.58
N PHE A 60 -6.99 3.45 17.12
CA PHE A 60 -5.81 2.59 17.12
C PHE A 60 -5.27 2.40 18.54
N ASP A 61 -4.77 1.20 18.81
CA ASP A 61 -4.10 0.85 20.07
C ASP A 61 -2.62 1.25 20.08
N PHE A 62 -2.20 2.09 19.11
CA PHE A 62 -0.86 2.60 18.95
C PHE A 62 -0.86 3.96 18.24
N GLU A 63 0.15 4.75 18.50
CA GLU A 63 0.38 6.01 17.81
C GLU A 63 0.90 5.77 16.38
N LEU A 64 0.42 6.57 15.42
CA LEU A 64 0.90 6.54 14.02
C LEU A 64 2.27 7.22 13.93
N ILE A 65 3.33 6.43 13.96
CA ILE A 65 4.72 6.91 13.85
C ILE A 65 5.34 6.31 12.59
N ALA A 66 5.58 7.15 11.58
CA ALA A 66 6.22 6.73 10.34
C ALA A 66 7.61 6.12 10.59
N GLY A 67 7.89 4.98 9.97
CA GLY A 67 9.13 4.23 10.15
C GLY A 67 9.21 3.40 11.44
N LYS A 68 8.18 3.42 12.30
CA LYS A 68 8.08 2.59 13.51
C LYS A 68 6.82 1.74 13.50
N THR A 69 5.68 2.35 13.83
CA THR A 69 4.39 1.65 13.89
C THR A 69 3.69 1.61 12.54
N VAL A 70 3.98 2.57 11.66
CA VAL A 70 3.48 2.65 10.30
C VAL A 70 4.64 2.64 9.32
N SER A 71 4.59 1.76 8.33
CA SER A 71 5.57 1.70 7.25
C SER A 71 4.90 1.86 5.89
N PHE A 72 5.69 2.25 4.90
CA PHE A 72 5.19 2.62 3.58
C PHE A 72 5.99 1.95 2.47
N VAL A 73 5.29 1.41 1.48
CA VAL A 73 5.85 0.91 0.22
C VAL A 73 5.31 1.78 -0.91
N PRO A 74 6.15 2.59 -1.55
CA PRO A 74 5.73 3.50 -2.62
C PRO A 74 5.48 2.78 -3.94
N GLN A 75 4.83 3.47 -4.87
CA GLN A 75 4.54 3.01 -6.23
C GLN A 75 5.82 2.73 -7.03
N ASN A 76 6.81 3.59 -6.91
CA ASN A 76 8.07 3.47 -7.64
C ASN A 76 9.22 3.10 -6.68
N PRO A 77 9.72 1.85 -6.72
CA PRO A 77 10.80 1.43 -5.83
C PRO A 77 12.14 2.13 -6.13
N PHE A 78 12.36 2.64 -7.35
CA PHE A 78 13.57 3.36 -7.71
C PHE A 78 13.71 4.71 -7.00
N THR A 79 12.60 5.31 -6.57
CA THR A 79 12.60 6.58 -5.82
C THR A 79 12.67 6.38 -4.32
N ALA A 80 12.50 5.15 -3.84
CA ALA A 80 12.50 4.82 -2.41
C ALA A 80 13.90 4.70 -1.82
N LEU A 81 14.90 4.40 -2.65
CA LEU A 81 16.26 4.08 -2.22
C LEU A 81 17.28 5.07 -2.80
N SER A 82 18.35 5.31 -2.05
CA SER A 82 19.49 6.08 -2.54
C SER A 82 20.24 5.30 -3.64
N PRO A 83 20.37 5.84 -4.85
CA PRO A 83 21.09 5.17 -5.93
C PRO A 83 22.61 5.10 -5.70
N LEU A 84 23.15 5.93 -4.81
CA LEU A 84 24.57 6.05 -4.51
C LEU A 84 24.99 5.33 -3.23
N THR A 85 24.05 4.63 -2.58
CA THR A 85 24.30 3.94 -1.32
C THR A 85 24.02 2.44 -1.51
N LYS A 86 24.97 1.59 -1.08
CA LYS A 86 24.79 0.13 -1.12
C LYS A 86 23.56 -0.30 -0.33
N ILE A 87 22.86 -1.32 -0.79
CA ILE A 87 21.62 -1.83 -0.17
C ILE A 87 21.80 -2.08 1.33
N LYS A 88 22.88 -2.72 1.76
CA LYS A 88 23.14 -2.99 3.20
C LYS A 88 23.20 -1.75 4.09
N LYS A 89 23.55 -0.59 3.54
CA LYS A 89 23.64 0.68 4.27
C LYS A 89 22.31 1.45 4.30
N GLN A 90 21.27 0.94 3.69
CA GLN A 90 19.94 1.53 3.67
C GLN A 90 19.02 0.88 4.72
N PHE A 91 19.50 -0.15 5.40
CA PHE A 91 18.87 -0.73 6.59
C PHE A 91 19.44 -0.10 7.85
N PHE A 92 18.60 0.00 8.87
CA PHE A 92 18.95 0.55 10.19
C PHE A 92 19.18 -0.54 11.25
N SER A 93 18.68 -1.76 11.00
CA SER A 93 18.84 -2.91 11.88
C SER A 93 20.22 -3.56 11.77
N ASP A 94 20.53 -4.42 12.71
CA ASP A 94 21.74 -5.22 12.68
C ASP A 94 21.74 -6.24 11.50
N ARG A 95 22.93 -6.78 11.25
CA ARG A 95 23.15 -7.73 10.14
C ARG A 95 22.23 -8.96 10.21
N LYS A 96 21.97 -9.45 11.43
CA LYS A 96 21.13 -10.63 11.63
C LYS A 96 19.69 -10.37 11.17
N ARG A 97 19.10 -9.25 11.61
CA ARG A 97 17.74 -8.86 11.19
C ARG A 97 17.66 -8.62 9.68
N VAL A 98 18.67 -8.00 9.07
CA VAL A 98 18.73 -7.81 7.62
C VAL A 98 18.75 -9.14 6.88
N GLN A 99 19.51 -10.13 7.36
CA GLN A 99 19.53 -11.48 6.79
C GLN A 99 18.15 -12.15 6.90
N GLU A 100 17.51 -12.11 8.08
CA GLU A 100 16.16 -12.63 8.26
C GLU A 100 15.17 -12.02 7.26
N LEU A 101 15.23 -10.69 7.07
CA LEU A 101 14.39 -9.99 6.10
C LEU A 101 14.66 -10.43 4.66
N PHE A 102 15.92 -10.64 4.28
CA PHE A 102 16.29 -11.13 2.95
C PHE A 102 15.77 -12.54 2.70
N ASP A 103 15.83 -13.43 3.69
CA ASP A 103 15.22 -14.76 3.63
C ASP A 103 13.70 -14.68 3.50
N GLU A 104 13.06 -13.75 4.23
CA GLU A 104 11.61 -13.54 4.18
C GLU A 104 11.11 -13.09 2.81
N VAL A 105 11.89 -12.23 2.13
CA VAL A 105 11.55 -11.70 0.80
C VAL A 105 12.19 -12.48 -0.35
N ASP A 106 12.83 -13.62 -0.06
CA ASP A 106 13.45 -14.51 -1.04
C ASP A 106 14.47 -13.78 -1.93
N LEU A 107 15.44 -13.11 -1.28
CA LEU A 107 16.55 -12.43 -1.93
C LEU A 107 17.90 -13.00 -1.50
N SER A 108 18.83 -13.07 -2.45
CA SER A 108 20.22 -13.48 -2.20
C SER A 108 21.02 -12.38 -1.49
N TYR A 109 21.87 -12.75 -0.54
CA TYR A 109 22.67 -11.81 0.26
C TYR A 109 23.72 -11.03 -0.52
N ASP A 110 24.14 -11.51 -1.69
CA ASP A 110 25.07 -10.77 -2.56
C ASP A 110 24.50 -9.42 -3.02
N LEU A 111 23.15 -9.29 -3.07
CA LEU A 111 22.48 -8.04 -3.40
C LEU A 111 22.72 -6.95 -2.35
N LEU A 112 23.08 -7.31 -1.12
CA LEU A 112 23.41 -6.34 -0.07
C LEU A 112 24.65 -5.48 -0.41
N GLU A 113 25.56 -6.03 -1.23
CA GLU A 113 26.77 -5.33 -1.65
C GLU A 113 26.56 -4.48 -2.92
N ARG A 114 25.40 -4.55 -3.55
CA ARG A 114 25.04 -3.81 -4.77
C ARG A 114 24.41 -2.45 -4.45
N PHE A 115 24.31 -1.62 -5.48
CA PHE A 115 23.56 -0.37 -5.48
C PHE A 115 22.15 -0.60 -6.06
N ALA A 116 21.18 0.25 -5.68
CA ALA A 116 19.80 0.13 -6.15
C ALA A 116 19.65 0.03 -7.70
N PRO A 117 20.39 0.82 -8.51
CA PRO A 117 20.30 0.72 -9.98
C PRO A 117 20.80 -0.59 -10.58
N GLU A 118 21.51 -1.42 -9.82
CA GLU A 118 22.02 -2.72 -10.27
C GLU A 118 21.03 -3.87 -10.07
N LEU A 119 19.90 -3.60 -9.43
CA LEU A 119 18.84 -4.58 -9.14
C LEU A 119 17.76 -4.53 -10.23
N SER A 120 17.15 -5.69 -10.52
CA SER A 120 15.92 -5.72 -11.32
C SER A 120 14.76 -5.04 -10.56
N GLY A 121 13.72 -4.59 -11.29
CA GLY A 121 12.56 -3.96 -10.66
C GLY A 121 11.91 -4.82 -9.56
N GLY A 122 11.79 -6.14 -9.80
CA GLY A 122 11.24 -7.06 -8.81
C GLY A 122 12.17 -7.31 -7.62
N GLN A 123 13.49 -7.33 -7.81
CA GLN A 123 14.45 -7.39 -6.71
C GLN A 123 14.38 -6.11 -5.88
N LEU A 124 14.35 -4.96 -6.53
CA LEU A 124 14.28 -3.67 -5.87
C LEU A 124 12.98 -3.52 -5.06
N GLN A 125 11.84 -3.95 -5.63
CA GLN A 125 10.56 -3.96 -4.93
C GLN A 125 10.60 -4.82 -3.66
N ARG A 126 11.22 -6.00 -3.73
CA ARG A 126 11.38 -6.88 -2.56
C ARG A 126 12.31 -6.27 -1.50
N VAL A 127 13.37 -5.58 -1.89
CA VAL A 127 14.22 -4.82 -0.96
C VAL A 127 13.42 -3.72 -0.26
N VAL A 128 12.60 -2.95 -1.01
CA VAL A 128 11.75 -1.89 -0.42
C VAL A 128 10.74 -2.48 0.56
N ILE A 129 10.13 -3.63 0.24
CA ILE A 129 9.24 -4.35 1.17
C ILE A 129 10.01 -4.80 2.42
N ALA A 130 11.23 -5.34 2.28
CA ALA A 130 12.07 -5.76 3.42
C ALA A 130 12.38 -4.56 4.34
N ILE A 131 12.75 -3.42 3.78
CA ILE A 131 12.99 -2.19 4.55
C ILE A 131 11.71 -1.72 5.26
N ALA A 132 10.56 -1.77 4.58
CA ALA A 132 9.29 -1.39 5.20
C ALA A 132 8.89 -2.30 6.38
N LEU A 133 9.34 -3.55 6.39
CA LEU A 133 9.09 -4.53 7.47
C LEU A 133 10.16 -4.54 8.56
N GLU A 134 11.24 -3.77 8.40
CA GLU A 134 12.37 -3.76 9.32
C GLU A 134 11.97 -3.42 10.75
N SER A 135 11.10 -2.42 10.91
CA SER A 135 10.60 -1.96 12.21
C SER A 135 9.48 -2.83 12.80
N LYS A 136 9.05 -3.91 12.13
CA LYS A 136 7.86 -4.70 12.48
C LYS A 136 6.62 -3.82 12.65
N PRO A 137 6.19 -3.10 11.60
CA PRO A 137 5.09 -2.15 11.70
C PRO A 137 3.78 -2.83 12.07
N LYS A 138 2.90 -2.11 12.75
CA LYS A 138 1.52 -2.53 13.01
C LYS A 138 0.61 -2.27 11.80
N LEU A 139 0.93 -1.24 11.00
CA LEU A 139 0.23 -0.86 9.77
C LEU A 139 1.21 -0.72 8.60
N LEU A 140 0.99 -1.47 7.53
CA LEU A 140 1.71 -1.35 6.27
C LEU A 140 0.83 -0.64 5.24
N LEU A 141 1.30 0.50 4.76
CA LEU A 141 0.67 1.28 3.69
C LEU A 141 1.35 0.95 2.35
N LEU A 142 0.55 0.63 1.34
CA LEU A 142 1.03 0.22 0.02
C LEU A 142 0.38 1.12 -1.04
N ASP A 143 1.17 1.92 -1.74
CA ASP A 143 0.70 2.78 -2.84
C ASP A 143 1.06 2.14 -4.19
N GLU A 144 0.13 1.41 -4.79
CA GLU A 144 0.29 0.77 -6.10
C GLU A 144 1.61 -0.01 -6.31
N PRO A 145 2.09 -0.82 -5.37
CA PRO A 145 3.45 -1.38 -5.35
C PRO A 145 3.75 -2.38 -6.48
N THR A 146 2.79 -2.67 -7.35
CA THR A 146 2.92 -3.65 -8.44
C THR A 146 2.70 -3.06 -9.83
N THR A 147 2.43 -1.75 -9.94
CA THR A 147 2.03 -1.11 -11.21
C THR A 147 3.15 -1.12 -12.25
N ALA A 148 4.41 -1.01 -11.82
CA ALA A 148 5.59 -0.96 -12.71
C ALA A 148 6.23 -2.34 -12.97
N LEU A 149 5.58 -3.44 -12.55
CA LEU A 149 6.12 -4.79 -12.64
C LEU A 149 5.46 -5.58 -13.77
N ASP A 150 6.24 -6.48 -14.39
CA ASP A 150 5.71 -7.49 -15.32
C ASP A 150 4.73 -8.45 -14.60
N PRO A 151 3.86 -9.17 -15.35
CA PRO A 151 2.83 -10.02 -14.76
C PRO A 151 3.36 -11.11 -13.82
N ASP A 152 4.50 -11.73 -14.15
CA ASP A 152 5.08 -12.82 -13.34
C ASP A 152 5.65 -12.27 -12.04
N THR A 153 6.45 -11.21 -12.11
CA THR A 153 6.98 -10.52 -10.93
C THR A 153 5.85 -9.97 -10.04
N LYS A 154 4.77 -9.45 -10.63
CA LYS A 154 3.60 -9.01 -9.90
C LYS A 154 2.98 -10.15 -9.06
N GLN A 155 2.83 -11.35 -9.63
CA GLN A 155 2.32 -12.50 -8.90
C GLN A 155 3.23 -12.93 -7.74
N ILE A 156 4.54 -12.85 -7.95
CA ILE A 156 5.54 -13.11 -6.89
C ILE A 156 5.36 -12.13 -5.73
N ILE A 157 5.23 -10.83 -6.00
CA ILE A 157 5.03 -9.80 -4.96
C ILE A 157 3.69 -9.99 -4.23
N ILE A 158 2.61 -10.34 -4.93
CA ILE A 158 1.32 -10.62 -4.31
C ILE A 158 1.43 -11.79 -3.30
N LYS A 159 2.00 -12.92 -3.74
CA LYS A 159 2.20 -14.10 -2.88
C LYS A 159 3.11 -13.78 -1.69
N LEU A 160 4.15 -13.00 -1.92
CA LEU A 160 5.07 -12.54 -0.88
C LEU A 160 4.33 -11.72 0.19
N LEU A 161 3.56 -10.71 -0.20
CA LEU A 161 2.80 -9.88 0.73
C LEU A 161 1.77 -10.69 1.53
N GLN A 162 1.08 -11.64 0.89
CA GLN A 162 0.18 -12.56 1.58
C GLN A 162 0.89 -13.43 2.64
N LYS A 163 2.07 -13.99 2.28
CA LYS A 163 2.91 -14.79 3.19
C LYS A 163 3.36 -13.95 4.39
N LEU A 164 3.88 -12.74 4.12
CA LEU A 164 4.40 -11.84 5.14
C LEU A 164 3.29 -11.34 6.08
N GLN A 165 2.12 -10.97 5.55
CA GLN A 165 0.99 -10.54 6.37
C GLN A 165 0.51 -11.65 7.32
N LYS A 166 0.43 -12.90 6.83
CA LYS A 166 0.09 -14.05 7.69
C LYS A 166 1.11 -14.30 8.78
N LYS A 167 2.40 -14.11 8.49
CA LYS A 167 3.49 -14.32 9.43
C LYS A 167 3.59 -13.22 10.48
N GLU A 168 3.64 -11.96 10.03
CA GLU A 168 3.93 -10.79 10.87
C GLU A 168 2.68 -10.14 11.47
N GLN A 169 1.48 -10.52 10.99
CA GLN A 169 0.17 -10.06 11.50
C GLN A 169 -0.06 -8.54 11.45
N PHE A 170 0.66 -7.81 10.60
CA PHE A 170 0.40 -6.38 10.39
C PHE A 170 -0.93 -6.14 9.70
N LYS A 171 -1.56 -5.00 9.96
CA LYS A 171 -2.69 -4.50 9.18
C LYS A 171 -2.18 -3.89 7.87
N MET A 172 -2.97 -3.98 6.81
CA MET A 172 -2.59 -3.51 5.48
C MET A 172 -3.63 -2.58 4.89
N LEU A 173 -3.21 -1.40 4.48
CA LEU A 173 -3.97 -0.51 3.59
C LEU A 173 -3.31 -0.52 2.21
N PHE A 174 -4.00 -1.08 1.25
CA PHE A 174 -3.54 -1.20 -0.13
C PHE A 174 -4.29 -0.23 -1.03
N VAL A 175 -3.59 0.76 -1.52
CA VAL A 175 -4.14 1.78 -2.43
C VAL A 175 -3.83 1.37 -3.86
N THR A 176 -4.84 1.32 -4.72
CA THR A 176 -4.68 0.93 -6.12
C THR A 176 -5.86 1.35 -6.99
N HIS A 177 -5.67 1.31 -8.30
CA HIS A 177 -6.73 1.30 -9.31
C HIS A 177 -6.95 -0.10 -9.93
N ASP A 178 -6.09 -1.08 -9.59
CA ASP A 178 -6.14 -2.45 -10.09
C ASP A 178 -6.96 -3.35 -9.15
N ILE A 179 -8.21 -3.59 -9.52
CA ILE A 179 -9.15 -4.42 -8.77
C ILE A 179 -8.64 -5.87 -8.63
N VAL A 180 -7.94 -6.39 -9.63
CA VAL A 180 -7.48 -7.78 -9.62
C VAL A 180 -6.44 -8.02 -8.55
N THR A 181 -5.48 -7.11 -8.45
CA THR A 181 -4.47 -7.15 -7.39
C THR A 181 -5.10 -6.92 -6.02
N ALA A 182 -6.02 -5.96 -5.91
CA ALA A 182 -6.75 -5.70 -4.68
C ALA A 182 -7.52 -6.94 -4.19
N LYS A 183 -8.24 -7.62 -5.11
CA LYS A 183 -8.98 -8.86 -4.81
C LYS A 183 -8.08 -10.00 -4.34
N ALA A 184 -6.84 -10.06 -4.84
CA ALA A 184 -5.89 -11.08 -4.42
C ALA A 184 -5.31 -10.78 -3.03
N LEU A 185 -5.14 -9.50 -2.65
CA LEU A 185 -4.43 -9.11 -1.42
C LEU A 185 -5.34 -8.76 -0.25
N CYS A 186 -6.55 -8.24 -0.51
CA CYS A 186 -7.38 -7.64 0.53
C CYS A 186 -8.70 -8.38 0.73
N GLU A 187 -9.09 -8.48 2.01
CA GLU A 187 -10.38 -9.06 2.42
C GLU A 187 -11.51 -8.03 2.30
N ASP A 188 -11.22 -6.77 2.58
CA ASP A 188 -12.18 -5.67 2.56
C ASP A 188 -11.81 -4.65 1.48
N VAL A 189 -12.81 -3.91 1.00
CA VAL A 189 -12.66 -2.87 -0.02
C VAL A 189 -13.42 -1.62 0.35
N ALA A 190 -12.86 -0.47 0.03
CA ALA A 190 -13.51 0.83 0.03
C ALA A 190 -13.29 1.50 -1.33
N ILE A 191 -14.37 1.90 -1.98
CA ILE A 191 -14.34 2.61 -3.27
C ILE A 191 -14.40 4.11 -3.00
N ILE A 192 -13.33 4.80 -3.37
CA ILE A 192 -13.22 6.25 -3.19
C ILE A 192 -13.45 7.00 -4.51
N LYS A 193 -14.28 8.03 -4.45
CA LYS A 193 -14.55 8.95 -5.56
C LYS A 193 -14.65 10.37 -5.02
N ASN A 194 -13.91 11.31 -5.63
CA ASN A 194 -13.94 12.73 -5.25
C ASN A 194 -13.79 12.95 -3.74
N GLY A 195 -12.83 12.29 -3.13
CA GLY A 195 -12.53 12.42 -1.69
C GLY A 195 -13.53 11.76 -0.74
N LYS A 196 -14.49 10.97 -1.23
CA LYS A 196 -15.49 10.29 -0.39
C LYS A 196 -15.53 8.80 -0.67
N ILE A 197 -15.72 7.97 0.35
CA ILE A 197 -16.02 6.56 0.18
C ILE A 197 -17.50 6.45 -0.20
N ILE A 198 -17.76 5.88 -1.37
CA ILE A 198 -19.11 5.73 -1.94
C ILE A 198 -19.66 4.31 -1.78
N GLU A 199 -18.76 3.33 -1.58
CA GLU A 199 -19.14 1.94 -1.35
C GLU A 199 -18.01 1.25 -0.59
N SER A 200 -18.34 0.42 0.41
CA SER A 200 -17.38 -0.37 1.17
C SER A 200 -18.01 -1.67 1.66
N GLY A 201 -17.17 -2.67 1.95
CA GLY A 201 -17.61 -3.96 2.47
C GLY A 201 -16.60 -5.06 2.20
N LYS A 202 -17.06 -6.31 2.31
CA LYS A 202 -16.25 -7.47 1.95
C LYS A 202 -15.94 -7.45 0.45
N MET A 203 -14.67 -7.67 0.10
CA MET A 203 -14.19 -7.66 -1.29
C MET A 203 -15.05 -8.59 -2.17
N SER A 204 -15.36 -9.80 -1.68
CA SER A 204 -16.16 -10.79 -2.42
C SER A 204 -17.59 -10.32 -2.70
N GLU A 205 -18.19 -9.57 -1.77
CA GLU A 205 -19.58 -9.10 -1.87
C GLU A 205 -19.67 -7.90 -2.81
N VAL A 206 -18.85 -6.88 -2.59
CA VAL A 206 -18.82 -5.66 -3.42
C VAL A 206 -18.48 -5.98 -4.86
N MET A 207 -17.53 -6.90 -5.11
CA MET A 207 -17.15 -7.29 -6.47
C MET A 207 -18.22 -8.13 -7.16
N LYS A 208 -19.03 -8.91 -6.42
CA LYS A 208 -20.11 -9.73 -6.98
C LYS A 208 -21.39 -8.94 -7.24
N ASN A 209 -21.71 -8.00 -6.35
CA ASN A 209 -22.97 -7.25 -6.39
C ASN A 209 -22.74 -5.76 -6.05
N PRO A 210 -22.03 -5.01 -6.92
CA PRO A 210 -21.77 -3.60 -6.70
C PRO A 210 -23.05 -2.77 -6.72
N GLN A 211 -23.27 -1.95 -5.71
CA GLN A 211 -24.49 -1.13 -5.58
C GLN A 211 -24.34 0.22 -6.30
N GLN A 212 -23.12 0.78 -6.32
CA GLN A 212 -22.87 2.07 -6.93
C GLN A 212 -22.54 1.97 -8.42
N ALA A 213 -23.13 2.84 -9.25
CA ALA A 213 -22.86 2.89 -10.68
C ALA A 213 -21.35 3.07 -10.99
N TYR A 214 -20.66 3.88 -10.20
CA TYR A 214 -19.22 4.07 -10.35
C TYR A 214 -18.42 2.80 -10.08
N THR A 215 -18.79 2.02 -9.07
CA THR A 215 -18.14 0.72 -8.78
C THR A 215 -18.33 -0.24 -9.94
N LYS A 216 -19.53 -0.29 -10.55
CA LYS A 216 -19.81 -1.12 -11.75
C LYS A 216 -18.88 -0.74 -12.89
N ILE A 217 -18.78 0.55 -13.20
CA ILE A 217 -17.88 1.06 -14.25
C ILE A 217 -16.42 0.71 -13.97
N LEU A 218 -15.95 0.85 -12.72
CA LEU A 218 -14.58 0.48 -12.35
C LEU A 218 -14.30 -1.02 -12.55
N ILE A 219 -15.25 -1.87 -12.19
CA ILE A 219 -15.15 -3.32 -12.36
C ILE A 219 -15.08 -3.66 -13.86
N GLU A 220 -16.02 -3.16 -14.66
CA GLU A 220 -16.08 -3.38 -16.10
C GLU A 220 -14.80 -2.92 -16.81
N ALA A 221 -14.30 -1.72 -16.50
CA ALA A 221 -13.07 -1.18 -17.09
C ALA A 221 -11.83 -2.05 -16.76
N ASN A 222 -11.77 -2.65 -15.57
CA ASN A 222 -10.66 -3.54 -15.21
C ASN A 222 -10.74 -4.91 -15.94
N PHE A 223 -11.94 -5.39 -16.29
CA PHE A 223 -12.10 -6.62 -17.06
C PHE A 223 -11.90 -6.38 -18.56
N ALA A 224 -12.41 -5.30 -19.14
CA ALA A 224 -12.26 -4.95 -20.55
C ALA A 224 -10.78 -4.79 -20.97
N ASN A 225 -9.94 -4.24 -20.10
CA ASN A 225 -8.49 -4.11 -20.34
C ASN A 225 -7.72 -5.44 -20.44
N ARG A 226 -8.36 -6.59 -20.18
CA ARG A 226 -7.75 -7.92 -20.32
C ARG A 226 -7.98 -8.55 -21.70
N GLU A 227 -9.09 -8.25 -22.38
CA GLU A 227 -9.39 -8.79 -23.70
C GLU A 227 -8.53 -8.22 -24.82
N PHE A 228 -7.88 -7.07 -24.61
CA PHE A 228 -6.99 -6.43 -25.58
C PHE A 228 -5.49 -6.78 -25.42
N ARG A 229 -5.12 -7.72 -24.57
CA ARG A 229 -3.72 -8.14 -24.31
C ARG A 229 -3.48 -9.63 -24.62
N ILE A 230 -4.17 -10.17 -25.65
CA ILE A 230 -3.85 -11.46 -26.27
C ILE A 230 -3.01 -11.21 -27.53
#